data_c93431815fab5c2032c310256d0ca9b2
#
_entry.id   c93431815fab5c2032c310256d0ca9b2
#
_cell.length_a   1.000
_cell.length_b   1.000
_cell.length_c   1.000
_cell.angle_alpha   90.00
_cell.angle_beta   90.00
_cell.angle_gamma   90.00
#
_symmetry.space_group_name_H-M   'P 1'
#
loop_
_entity.id
_entity.type
_entity.pdbx_description
1 polymer ?
#
loop_
_entity_poly.entity_id
_entity_poly.type
_entity_poly.pdbx_seq_one_letter_code
_entity_poly.pdbx_strand_id
1 'polypeptide(L)'
;MNTYKRLAACLTVLAASLLIAEGALGAVSAEEAAKLKTTLTPMGAERAGNATGTIPAWDGGYTKVDPNYKDGGKRSDPFANEKPLYTITAQNMGQYANQLSEGVKAMLKKYPDTYHLDVYPTHRTAAAPQSVYDATFKNATQGKLVDSNGGPQPQNAEGGIPFPIPQSGTEAIWNHLARWRGASWHTSIFQYLITAEGKPVLTNDSRVDFQMPWYLPKSGNNDGMYWATRMINDGPPLRAGEGIVGRENVDADKTVSWTYLPGQRRVRRLPNSCCDTPTPATAGVMSFDELFVFTGRTDRFDWKLVGKKELYIPYNSNKVFTANAPTDLLGQHHLNPDVIRWELHRVWVVEASLAPGKRHVMSKSTYYLDEDTWNAVLGERYDAQGQMAKVLWTTPVVLPDLPGVVTVTHGFYDLLSGAWFTGDVFAGKSEQYRIMPAYKDSVFTGDSLASEGVR
;
A
#
# COMPACT_ATOMS: atom_id res chain seq x y z
N MET A 1 -30.97 86.21 7.78
CA MET A 1 -31.55 85.89 6.46
C MET A 1 -30.81 84.67 5.95
N ASN A 2 -31.54 83.60 5.74
CA ASN A 2 -31.22 82.32 5.12
C ASN A 2 -30.20 81.35 5.81
N THR A 3 -30.77 80.60 6.64
CA THR A 3 -30.30 79.36 7.21
C THR A 3 -30.48 78.20 6.24
N TYR A 4 -29.40 77.48 5.88
CA TYR A 4 -29.49 76.17 5.24
C TYR A 4 -29.06 75.08 6.24
N LYS A 5 -30.05 74.29 6.69
CA LYS A 5 -29.84 73.05 7.42
C LYS A 5 -29.39 72.00 6.43
N ARG A 6 -28.24 71.43 6.64
CA ARG A 6 -27.80 70.17 5.96
C ARG A 6 -28.03 69.02 6.92
N LEU A 7 -28.95 68.13 6.54
CA LEU A 7 -29.07 66.78 7.10
C LEU A 7 -27.85 65.96 6.71
N ALA A 8 -27.12 65.49 7.69
CA ALA A 8 -26.13 64.40 7.49
C ALA A 8 -26.82 63.06 7.65
N ALA A 9 -26.96 62.29 6.57
CA ALA A 9 -27.39 60.88 6.60
C ALA A 9 -26.16 60.05 6.91
N CYS A 10 -26.16 59.38 8.07
CA CYS A 10 -25.19 58.31 8.39
C CYS A 10 -25.54 57.07 7.59
N LEU A 11 -24.75 56.77 6.56
CA LEU A 11 -24.71 55.43 5.96
C LEU A 11 -23.77 54.57 6.80
N THR A 12 -24.32 53.69 7.61
CA THR A 12 -23.59 52.56 8.22
C THR A 12 -23.40 51.48 7.18
N VAL A 13 -22.22 51.38 6.63
CA VAL A 13 -21.79 50.26 5.80
C VAL A 13 -21.48 49.09 6.73
N LEU A 14 -22.39 48.13 6.79
CA LEU A 14 -22.12 46.82 7.39
C LEU A 14 -21.15 46.05 6.46
N ALA A 15 -19.87 46.09 6.79
CA ALA A 15 -18.87 45.21 6.20
C ALA A 15 -19.11 43.77 6.79
N ALA A 16 -19.84 42.94 6.06
CA ALA A 16 -19.89 41.54 6.33
C ALA A 16 -18.51 40.96 5.99
N SER A 17 -17.68 40.76 7.02
CA SER A 17 -16.45 40.01 6.92
C SER A 17 -16.82 38.56 6.64
N LEU A 18 -16.80 38.13 5.38
CA LEU A 18 -16.71 36.71 5.05
C LEU A 18 -15.36 36.21 5.57
N LEU A 19 -15.36 35.66 6.76
CA LEU A 19 -14.33 34.75 7.20
C LEU A 19 -14.42 33.54 6.27
N ILE A 20 -13.61 33.53 5.21
CA ILE A 20 -13.24 32.31 4.51
C ILE A 20 -12.44 31.54 5.55
N ALA A 21 -13.12 30.62 6.26
CA ALA A 21 -12.44 29.59 6.99
C ALA A 21 -11.66 28.83 5.94
N GLU A 22 -10.33 28.99 5.93
CA GLU A 22 -9.45 28.01 5.29
C GLU A 22 -9.80 26.67 5.94
N GLY A 23 -10.67 25.90 5.29
CA GLY A 23 -11.06 24.59 5.74
C GLY A 23 -9.81 23.74 5.80
N ALA A 24 -9.38 23.36 7.00
CA ALA A 24 -8.37 22.33 7.15
C ALA A 24 -8.87 21.10 6.37
N LEU A 25 -8.19 20.77 5.27
CA LEU A 25 -8.49 19.59 4.48
C LEU A 25 -8.39 18.36 5.37
N GLY A 26 -9.37 17.46 5.32
CA GLY A 26 -9.33 16.16 5.95
C GLY A 26 -10.51 15.79 6.86
N ALA A 27 -10.85 16.63 7.83
CA ALA A 27 -11.96 16.33 8.74
C ALA A 27 -13.32 16.53 8.04
N VAL A 28 -14.17 15.50 8.12
CA VAL A 28 -15.56 15.59 7.64
C VAL A 28 -16.51 15.96 8.77
N SER A 29 -17.76 16.33 8.44
CA SER A 29 -18.78 16.62 9.44
C SER A 29 -19.12 15.38 10.27
N ALA A 30 -19.70 15.56 11.48
CA ALA A 30 -20.16 14.45 12.29
C ALA A 30 -21.24 13.63 11.58
N GLU A 31 -22.10 14.26 10.75
CA GLU A 31 -23.10 13.59 9.94
C GLU A 31 -22.45 12.70 8.86
N GLU A 32 -21.45 13.19 8.18
CA GLU A 32 -20.66 12.40 7.22
C GLU A 32 -19.97 11.23 7.91
N ALA A 33 -19.30 11.46 9.03
CA ALA A 33 -18.63 10.42 9.80
C ALA A 33 -19.61 9.33 10.28
N ALA A 34 -20.87 9.69 10.62
CA ALA A 34 -21.89 8.71 11.03
C ALA A 34 -22.18 7.66 9.93
N LYS A 35 -21.91 7.95 8.66
CA LYS A 35 -22.04 6.98 7.57
C LYS A 35 -21.15 5.76 7.76
N LEU A 36 -20.01 5.87 8.46
CA LEU A 36 -19.12 4.75 8.79
C LEU A 36 -19.79 3.66 9.67
N LYS A 37 -20.91 3.99 10.29
CA LYS A 37 -21.72 3.07 11.10
C LYS A 37 -22.95 2.54 10.37
N THR A 38 -23.27 3.08 9.19
CA THR A 38 -24.53 2.80 8.48
C THR A 38 -24.28 2.37 7.04
N THR A 39 -24.10 3.30 6.12
CA THR A 39 -23.97 3.07 4.68
C THR A 39 -22.55 2.74 4.24
N LEU A 40 -21.55 3.12 5.04
CA LEU A 40 -20.16 2.75 4.84
C LEU A 40 -19.74 1.64 5.82
N THR A 41 -18.69 0.92 5.46
CA THR A 41 -17.96 0.03 6.38
C THR A 41 -17.18 0.87 7.39
N PRO A 42 -16.74 0.31 8.52
CA PRO A 42 -15.91 1.04 9.47
C PRO A 42 -14.59 1.58 8.90
N MET A 43 -14.15 1.05 7.74
CA MET A 43 -12.93 1.47 7.04
C MET A 43 -13.20 2.48 5.91
N GLY A 44 -14.48 2.83 5.65
CA GLY A 44 -14.87 3.85 4.68
C GLY A 44 -15.34 3.34 3.31
N ALA A 45 -15.37 2.02 3.10
CA ALA A 45 -15.90 1.44 1.87
C ALA A 45 -17.42 1.51 1.83
N GLU A 46 -18.04 1.45 0.65
CA GLU A 46 -19.49 1.27 0.53
C GLU A 46 -19.93 -0.08 1.09
N ARG A 47 -20.83 -0.08 2.08
CA ARG A 47 -21.29 -1.33 2.70
C ARG A 47 -22.13 -2.19 1.75
N ALA A 48 -22.98 -1.55 0.96
CA ALA A 48 -23.87 -2.23 0.01
C ALA A 48 -23.07 -2.92 -1.12
N GLY A 49 -23.64 -3.98 -1.68
CA GLY A 49 -23.17 -4.58 -2.92
C GLY A 49 -23.41 -3.65 -4.12
N ASN A 50 -22.90 -4.02 -5.29
CA ASN A 50 -23.18 -3.29 -6.51
C ASN A 50 -24.55 -3.70 -7.12
N ALA A 51 -25.02 -2.89 -8.08
CA ALA A 51 -26.34 -3.09 -8.69
C ALA A 51 -26.47 -4.42 -9.45
N THR A 52 -25.38 -4.98 -9.94
CA THR A 52 -25.38 -6.26 -10.69
C THR A 52 -25.25 -7.48 -9.78
N GLY A 53 -25.01 -7.30 -8.48
CA GLY A 53 -24.81 -8.39 -7.53
C GLY A 53 -23.44 -9.09 -7.65
N THR A 54 -22.56 -8.61 -8.52
CA THR A 54 -21.20 -9.18 -8.71
C THR A 54 -20.23 -8.80 -7.59
N ILE A 55 -20.48 -7.68 -6.91
CA ILE A 55 -19.81 -7.30 -5.66
C ILE A 55 -20.86 -7.42 -4.55
N PRO A 56 -20.71 -8.36 -3.60
CA PRO A 56 -21.68 -8.53 -2.51
C PRO A 56 -21.61 -7.38 -1.50
N ALA A 57 -22.64 -7.25 -0.65
CA ALA A 57 -22.58 -6.38 0.51
C ALA A 57 -21.49 -6.89 1.48
N TRP A 58 -20.82 -5.95 2.16
CA TRP A 58 -19.87 -6.31 3.21
C TRP A 58 -20.64 -6.74 4.48
N ASP A 59 -20.31 -7.91 5.01
CA ASP A 59 -20.99 -8.57 6.14
C ASP A 59 -20.13 -8.71 7.41
N GLY A 60 -18.99 -8.02 7.47
CA GLY A 60 -18.06 -8.06 8.60
C GLY A 60 -16.68 -8.63 8.25
N GLY A 61 -16.51 -9.12 7.03
CA GLY A 61 -15.25 -9.69 6.55
C GLY A 61 -15.02 -11.14 7.03
N TYR A 62 -13.80 -11.66 6.78
CA TYR A 62 -13.49 -13.05 7.09
C TYR A 62 -12.51 -13.14 8.26
N THR A 63 -12.99 -13.67 9.40
CA THR A 63 -12.23 -13.78 10.67
C THR A 63 -12.18 -15.21 11.20
N LYS A 64 -12.61 -16.21 10.40
CA LYS A 64 -12.61 -17.61 10.82
C LYS A 64 -11.21 -18.21 10.68
N VAL A 65 -10.53 -18.37 11.81
CA VAL A 65 -9.22 -19.00 11.87
C VAL A 65 -9.34 -20.51 11.65
N ASP A 66 -8.44 -21.08 10.81
CA ASP A 66 -8.34 -22.52 10.64
C ASP A 66 -7.90 -23.14 11.98
N PRO A 67 -8.63 -24.12 12.54
CA PRO A 67 -8.29 -24.73 13.83
C PRO A 67 -6.95 -25.46 13.82
N ASN A 68 -6.42 -25.80 12.66
CA ASN A 68 -5.11 -26.44 12.50
C ASN A 68 -3.96 -25.44 12.30
N TYR A 69 -4.27 -24.14 12.18
CA TYR A 69 -3.24 -23.11 12.00
C TYR A 69 -2.35 -23.02 13.26
N LYS A 70 -1.04 -22.98 13.02
CA LYS A 70 -0.02 -22.73 14.04
C LYS A 70 0.64 -21.37 13.77
N ASP A 71 0.80 -20.57 14.80
CA ASP A 71 1.38 -19.25 14.70
C ASP A 71 2.72 -19.25 13.94
N GLY A 72 2.82 -18.36 12.95
CA GLY A 72 3.97 -18.24 12.04
C GLY A 72 4.03 -19.32 10.95
N GLY A 73 3.18 -20.33 10.99
CA GLY A 73 3.14 -21.41 10.02
C GLY A 73 2.42 -21.04 8.72
N LYS A 74 2.33 -22.01 7.84
CA LYS A 74 1.65 -21.91 6.55
C LYS A 74 0.13 -21.79 6.77
N ARG A 75 -0.48 -20.72 6.24
CA ARG A 75 -1.92 -20.52 6.27
C ARG A 75 -2.60 -21.25 5.11
N SER A 76 -3.77 -21.80 5.38
CA SER A 76 -4.62 -22.39 4.34
C SER A 76 -5.22 -21.30 3.44
N ASP A 77 -5.62 -21.70 2.24
CA ASP A 77 -6.44 -20.87 1.36
C ASP A 77 -7.92 -21.14 1.69
N PRO A 78 -8.66 -20.16 2.23
CA PRO A 78 -10.07 -20.36 2.58
C PRO A 78 -10.97 -20.64 1.37
N PHE A 79 -10.50 -20.32 0.16
CA PHE A 79 -11.23 -20.47 -1.09
C PHE A 79 -10.62 -21.50 -2.04
N ALA A 80 -9.77 -22.41 -1.52
CA ALA A 80 -9.04 -23.41 -2.31
C ALA A 80 -9.91 -24.30 -3.20
N ASN A 81 -11.18 -24.51 -2.82
CA ASN A 81 -12.11 -25.37 -3.55
C ASN A 81 -12.91 -24.63 -4.64
N GLU A 82 -12.80 -23.30 -4.72
CA GLU A 82 -13.51 -22.53 -5.72
C GLU A 82 -12.80 -22.64 -7.08
N LYS A 83 -13.62 -22.59 -8.13
CA LYS A 83 -13.14 -22.57 -9.51
C LYS A 83 -13.38 -21.18 -10.11
N PRO A 84 -12.56 -20.75 -11.07
CA PRO A 84 -12.84 -19.54 -11.81
C PRO A 84 -14.22 -19.57 -12.46
N LEU A 85 -14.93 -18.45 -12.45
CA LEU A 85 -16.18 -18.25 -13.19
C LEU A 85 -15.90 -18.19 -14.69
N TYR A 86 -14.80 -17.55 -15.06
CA TYR A 86 -14.29 -17.40 -16.42
C TYR A 86 -12.85 -16.87 -16.39
N THR A 87 -12.19 -16.93 -17.54
CA THR A 87 -10.83 -16.42 -17.70
C THR A 87 -10.84 -15.26 -18.70
N ILE A 88 -10.20 -14.15 -18.31
CA ILE A 88 -9.97 -13.00 -19.21
C ILE A 88 -8.59 -13.16 -19.85
N THR A 89 -8.55 -13.10 -21.17
CA THR A 89 -7.37 -13.26 -22.01
C THR A 89 -7.26 -12.09 -23.00
N ALA A 90 -6.18 -12.02 -23.74
CA ALA A 90 -6.01 -11.03 -24.81
C ALA A 90 -7.16 -11.05 -25.85
N GLN A 91 -7.73 -12.24 -26.12
CA GLN A 91 -8.78 -12.45 -27.13
C GLN A 91 -10.13 -11.88 -26.69
N ASN A 92 -10.47 -11.93 -25.40
CA ASN A 92 -11.77 -11.50 -24.89
C ASN A 92 -11.72 -10.22 -24.02
N MET A 93 -10.53 -9.66 -23.76
CA MET A 93 -10.35 -8.48 -22.90
C MET A 93 -11.20 -7.27 -23.33
N GLY A 94 -11.58 -7.18 -24.59
CA GLY A 94 -12.43 -6.10 -25.09
C GLY A 94 -13.80 -6.05 -24.40
N GLN A 95 -14.34 -7.21 -24.00
CA GLN A 95 -15.62 -7.31 -23.26
C GLN A 95 -15.54 -6.75 -21.83
N TYR A 96 -14.34 -6.72 -21.27
CA TYR A 96 -14.06 -6.31 -19.88
C TYR A 96 -13.26 -5.00 -19.81
N ALA A 97 -13.10 -4.28 -20.92
CA ALA A 97 -12.19 -3.15 -21.04
C ALA A 97 -12.41 -2.05 -20.00
N ASN A 98 -13.66 -1.82 -19.57
CA ASN A 98 -14.01 -0.83 -18.54
C ASN A 98 -13.66 -1.28 -17.11
N GLN A 99 -13.43 -2.57 -16.91
CA GLN A 99 -13.12 -3.20 -15.63
C GLN A 99 -11.66 -3.66 -15.52
N LEU A 100 -10.81 -3.28 -16.48
CA LEU A 100 -9.39 -3.56 -16.49
C LEU A 100 -8.58 -2.27 -16.39
N SER A 101 -7.53 -2.28 -15.59
CA SER A 101 -6.55 -1.18 -15.57
C SER A 101 -5.75 -1.15 -16.88
N GLU A 102 -5.16 -0.02 -17.21
CA GLU A 102 -4.35 0.09 -18.43
C GLU A 102 -3.11 -0.81 -18.38
N GLY A 103 -2.54 -0.97 -17.18
CA GLY A 103 -1.42 -1.88 -16.96
C GLY A 103 -1.79 -3.34 -17.21
N VAL A 104 -2.95 -3.80 -16.74
CA VAL A 104 -3.45 -5.16 -17.01
C VAL A 104 -3.69 -5.36 -18.50
N LYS A 105 -4.30 -4.38 -19.19
CA LYS A 105 -4.49 -4.43 -20.65
C LYS A 105 -3.15 -4.50 -21.38
N ALA A 106 -2.15 -3.77 -20.91
CA ALA A 106 -0.80 -3.79 -21.49
C ALA A 106 -0.16 -5.19 -21.34
N MET A 107 -0.30 -5.82 -20.16
CA MET A 107 0.20 -7.17 -19.93
C MET A 107 -0.49 -8.22 -20.80
N LEU A 108 -1.83 -8.18 -20.92
CA LEU A 108 -2.59 -9.06 -21.81
C LEU A 108 -2.16 -8.93 -23.27
N LYS A 109 -1.89 -7.70 -23.73
CA LYS A 109 -1.40 -7.45 -25.10
C LYS A 109 0.03 -7.92 -25.31
N LYS A 110 0.90 -7.73 -24.30
CA LYS A 110 2.33 -8.04 -24.41
C LYS A 110 2.60 -9.55 -24.35
N TYR A 111 1.82 -10.27 -23.52
CA TYR A 111 1.98 -11.71 -23.28
C TYR A 111 0.66 -12.46 -23.53
N PRO A 112 0.12 -12.43 -24.76
CA PRO A 112 -1.24 -12.91 -25.07
C PRO A 112 -1.45 -14.40 -24.85
N ASP A 113 -0.37 -15.19 -24.88
CA ASP A 113 -0.43 -16.64 -24.79
C ASP A 113 -0.24 -17.14 -23.35
N THR A 114 0.30 -16.32 -22.46
CA THR A 114 0.68 -16.77 -21.11
C THR A 114 0.05 -15.94 -19.99
N TYR A 115 -0.26 -14.66 -20.21
CA TYR A 115 -0.89 -13.81 -19.21
C TYR A 115 -2.40 -13.86 -19.34
N HIS A 116 -3.07 -14.19 -18.25
CA HIS A 116 -4.53 -14.21 -18.17
C HIS A 116 -5.00 -13.91 -16.75
N LEU A 117 -6.28 -13.64 -16.59
CA LEU A 117 -6.93 -13.41 -15.30
C LEU A 117 -7.99 -14.49 -15.09
N ASP A 118 -7.77 -15.37 -14.13
CA ASP A 118 -8.81 -16.28 -13.64
C ASP A 118 -9.70 -15.52 -12.66
N VAL A 119 -10.94 -15.24 -13.08
CA VAL A 119 -11.89 -14.45 -12.32
C VAL A 119 -12.76 -15.36 -11.44
N TYR A 120 -12.79 -15.04 -10.16
CA TYR A 120 -13.53 -15.78 -9.14
C TYR A 120 -14.71 -14.96 -8.59
N PRO A 121 -15.64 -15.58 -7.87
CA PRO A 121 -16.64 -14.85 -7.09
C PRO A 121 -15.97 -13.88 -6.12
N THR A 122 -16.52 -12.68 -6.01
CA THR A 122 -15.98 -11.66 -5.10
C THR A 122 -16.33 -11.98 -3.65
N HIS A 123 -15.31 -12.00 -2.79
CA HIS A 123 -15.44 -12.11 -1.34
C HIS A 123 -14.84 -10.90 -0.65
N ARG A 124 -15.68 -10.10 -0.01
CA ARG A 124 -15.24 -8.91 0.74
C ARG A 124 -14.75 -9.30 2.13
N THR A 125 -13.55 -9.88 2.18
CA THR A 125 -12.95 -10.48 3.37
C THR A 125 -12.30 -9.48 4.32
N ALA A 126 -12.23 -8.20 3.96
CA ALA A 126 -11.59 -7.16 4.76
C ALA A 126 -12.21 -7.06 6.15
N ALA A 127 -11.35 -7.10 7.17
CA ALA A 127 -11.70 -6.92 8.57
C ALA A 127 -10.55 -6.20 9.29
N ALA A 128 -10.81 -5.69 10.48
CA ALA A 128 -9.81 -5.15 11.39
C ALA A 128 -10.30 -5.29 12.85
N PRO A 129 -9.42 -5.18 13.85
CA PRO A 129 -9.82 -5.13 15.26
C PRO A 129 -10.74 -3.93 15.54
N GLN A 130 -11.64 -4.08 16.55
CA GLN A 130 -12.57 -3.02 16.94
C GLN A 130 -11.84 -1.70 17.28
N SER A 131 -10.67 -1.77 17.91
CA SER A 131 -9.87 -0.59 18.23
C SER A 131 -9.45 0.21 16.98
N VAL A 132 -9.19 -0.47 15.86
CA VAL A 132 -8.90 0.18 14.57
C VAL A 132 -10.15 0.86 14.01
N TYR A 133 -11.31 0.22 14.12
CA TYR A 133 -12.59 0.82 13.71
C TYR A 133 -12.94 2.06 14.52
N ASP A 134 -12.77 1.99 15.86
CA ASP A 134 -13.05 3.11 16.76
C ASP A 134 -12.12 4.29 16.46
N ALA A 135 -10.83 4.03 16.25
CA ALA A 135 -9.87 5.05 15.88
C ALA A 135 -10.18 5.65 14.49
N THR A 136 -10.55 4.83 13.51
CA THR A 136 -10.97 5.29 12.17
C THR A 136 -12.17 6.22 12.23
N PHE A 137 -13.18 5.86 13.05
CA PHE A 137 -14.35 6.71 13.25
C PHE A 137 -13.97 8.07 13.88
N LYS A 138 -13.10 8.07 14.88
CA LYS A 138 -12.56 9.29 15.50
C LYS A 138 -11.78 10.13 14.47
N ASN A 139 -10.94 9.48 13.68
CA ASN A 139 -10.10 10.14 12.67
C ASN A 139 -10.94 10.89 11.63
N ALA A 140 -12.11 10.36 11.25
CA ALA A 140 -13.00 10.99 10.27
C ALA A 140 -13.33 12.45 10.62
N THR A 141 -13.49 12.77 11.91
CA THR A 141 -13.83 14.13 12.39
C THR A 141 -12.64 14.92 12.95
N GLN A 142 -11.50 14.28 13.22
CA GLN A 142 -10.35 14.90 13.87
C GLN A 142 -9.09 14.91 13.00
N GLY A 143 -8.98 13.96 12.06
CA GLY A 143 -7.87 13.87 11.14
C GLY A 143 -7.82 15.02 10.17
N LYS A 144 -6.65 15.62 9.98
CA LYS A 144 -6.45 16.68 9.00
C LYS A 144 -5.07 16.58 8.37
N LEU A 145 -4.96 17.04 7.13
CA LEU A 145 -3.67 17.26 6.49
C LEU A 145 -3.12 18.61 6.97
N VAL A 146 -1.85 18.62 7.30
CA VAL A 146 -1.09 19.85 7.61
C VAL A 146 0.13 19.89 6.72
N ASP A 147 0.43 21.05 6.19
CA ASP A 147 1.61 21.24 5.37
C ASP A 147 2.89 21.13 6.20
N SER A 148 3.90 20.48 5.62
CA SER A 148 5.25 20.42 6.15
C SER A 148 6.26 20.50 5.01
N ASN A 149 7.54 20.68 5.34
CA ASN A 149 8.60 20.68 4.33
C ASN A 149 8.71 19.31 3.60
N GLY A 150 8.32 18.22 4.28
CA GLY A 150 8.28 16.88 3.72
C GLY A 150 7.02 16.55 2.92
N GLY A 151 6.13 17.51 2.71
CA GLY A 151 4.81 17.38 2.08
C GLY A 151 3.67 17.32 3.08
N PRO A 152 2.41 17.38 2.61
CA PRO A 152 1.24 17.29 3.48
C PRO A 152 1.23 16.00 4.29
N GLN A 153 1.06 16.11 5.60
CA GLN A 153 1.11 14.98 6.54
C GLN A 153 -0.16 14.89 7.40
N PRO A 154 -0.59 13.68 7.81
CA PRO A 154 -1.73 13.51 8.69
C PRO A 154 -1.40 13.96 10.12
N GLN A 155 -2.35 14.64 10.74
CA GLN A 155 -2.33 15.04 12.13
C GLN A 155 -3.63 14.61 12.80
N ASN A 156 -3.58 14.20 14.08
CA ASN A 156 -4.72 13.72 14.88
C ASN A 156 -5.47 12.53 14.26
N ALA A 157 -4.75 11.60 13.59
CA ALA A 157 -5.35 10.56 12.77
C ALA A 157 -4.73 9.17 13.00
N GLU A 158 -4.16 8.92 14.17
CA GLU A 158 -3.46 7.67 14.49
C GLU A 158 -4.40 6.52 14.90
N GLY A 159 -3.92 5.29 14.87
CA GLY A 159 -4.60 4.09 15.36
C GLY A 159 -5.65 3.50 14.43
N GLY A 160 -5.99 4.18 13.35
CA GLY A 160 -6.97 3.78 12.34
C GLY A 160 -6.63 4.35 10.98
N ILE A 161 -7.56 4.22 10.03
CA ILE A 161 -7.46 4.88 8.73
C ILE A 161 -7.52 6.40 8.94
N PRO A 162 -6.55 7.17 8.41
CA PRO A 162 -6.48 8.62 8.65
C PRO A 162 -7.70 9.39 8.13
N PHE A 163 -8.13 9.07 6.90
CA PHE A 163 -9.15 9.81 6.15
C PHE A 163 -10.15 8.84 5.51
N PRO A 164 -11.00 8.12 6.29
CA PRO A 164 -11.86 7.07 5.73
C PRO A 164 -12.87 7.56 4.69
N ILE A 165 -13.11 8.87 4.63
CA ILE A 165 -13.92 9.55 3.62
C ILE A 165 -13.05 10.62 2.96
N PRO A 166 -12.11 10.23 2.07
CA PRO A 166 -11.09 11.15 1.54
C PRO A 166 -11.70 12.20 0.61
N GLN A 167 -11.18 13.42 0.70
CA GLN A 167 -11.55 14.56 -0.13
C GLN A 167 -10.47 14.88 -1.19
N SER A 168 -9.29 14.26 -1.06
CA SER A 168 -8.14 14.52 -1.95
C SER A 168 -7.35 13.25 -2.25
N GLY A 169 -6.53 13.31 -3.32
CA GLY A 169 -5.60 12.23 -3.63
C GLY A 169 -4.55 12.01 -2.56
N THR A 170 -4.11 13.08 -1.90
CA THR A 170 -3.15 13.00 -0.78
C THR A 170 -3.75 12.28 0.41
N GLU A 171 -5.02 12.52 0.76
CA GLU A 171 -5.70 11.76 1.82
C GLU A 171 -5.82 10.28 1.47
N ALA A 172 -6.20 9.95 0.24
CA ALA A 172 -6.32 8.58 -0.21
C ALA A 172 -4.96 7.84 -0.17
N ILE A 173 -3.86 8.48 -0.58
CA ILE A 173 -2.54 7.85 -0.53
C ILE A 173 -2.05 7.70 0.93
N TRP A 174 -2.38 8.61 1.83
CA TRP A 174 -2.09 8.43 3.26
C TRP A 174 -2.89 7.29 3.88
N ASN A 175 -4.13 7.03 3.43
CA ASN A 175 -4.86 5.83 3.83
C ASN A 175 -4.11 4.57 3.42
N HIS A 176 -3.54 4.55 2.20
CA HIS A 176 -2.70 3.44 1.77
C HIS A 176 -1.43 3.29 2.62
N LEU A 177 -0.71 4.38 2.92
CA LEU A 177 0.51 4.33 3.71
C LEU A 177 0.24 3.85 5.15
N ALA A 178 -0.86 4.30 5.76
CA ALA A 178 -1.27 3.98 7.12
C ALA A 178 -2.29 2.84 7.22
N ARG A 179 -2.56 2.06 6.15
CA ARG A 179 -3.53 0.96 6.14
C ARG A 179 -3.26 -0.09 7.21
N TRP A 180 -4.32 -0.79 7.65
CA TRP A 180 -4.19 -1.90 8.60
C TRP A 180 -3.53 -3.11 7.94
N ARG A 181 -2.44 -3.58 8.53
CA ARG A 181 -1.71 -4.79 8.15
C ARG A 181 -1.04 -5.46 9.35
N GLY A 182 -1.61 -5.25 10.55
CA GLY A 182 -1.02 -5.64 11.81
C GLY A 182 -0.19 -4.52 12.43
N ALA A 183 0.04 -4.63 13.74
CA ALA A 183 0.87 -3.66 14.47
C ALA A 183 2.35 -4.06 14.46
N SER A 184 2.65 -5.37 14.53
CA SER A 184 4.01 -5.89 14.48
C SER A 184 3.99 -7.31 13.92
N TRP A 185 4.94 -7.64 13.05
CA TRP A 185 5.05 -8.98 12.47
C TRP A 185 6.48 -9.30 12.02
N HIS A 186 6.75 -10.59 11.91
CA HIS A 186 7.97 -11.16 11.36
C HIS A 186 7.68 -11.94 10.07
N THR A 187 8.59 -11.89 9.11
CA THR A 187 8.51 -12.68 7.88
C THR A 187 9.87 -13.24 7.48
N SER A 188 9.87 -14.42 6.84
CA SER A 188 11.03 -14.95 6.12
C SER A 188 10.67 -15.04 4.64
N ILE A 189 11.46 -14.42 3.76
CA ILE A 189 11.11 -14.20 2.36
C ILE A 189 12.27 -14.46 1.41
N PHE A 190 11.91 -14.79 0.18
CA PHE A 190 12.81 -14.67 -0.97
C PHE A 190 12.40 -13.49 -1.84
N GLN A 191 13.37 -12.95 -2.59
CA GLN A 191 13.12 -11.95 -3.64
C GLN A 191 13.85 -12.36 -4.91
N TYR A 192 13.19 -12.15 -6.05
CA TYR A 192 13.73 -12.55 -7.35
C TYR A 192 13.60 -11.41 -8.36
N LEU A 193 14.69 -11.23 -9.13
CA LEU A 193 14.64 -10.56 -10.42
C LEU A 193 14.56 -11.64 -11.51
N ILE A 194 13.62 -11.52 -12.40
CA ILE A 194 13.52 -12.36 -13.59
C ILE A 194 13.96 -11.52 -14.79
N THR A 195 14.99 -12.01 -15.49
CA THR A 195 15.55 -11.31 -16.65
C THR A 195 14.55 -11.28 -17.83
N ALA A 196 14.81 -10.48 -18.84
CA ALA A 196 13.98 -10.44 -20.05
C ALA A 196 13.86 -11.80 -20.75
N GLU A 197 14.90 -12.65 -20.62
CA GLU A 197 14.92 -14.04 -21.14
C GLU A 197 14.17 -15.03 -20.24
N GLY A 198 13.61 -14.56 -19.10
CA GLY A 198 12.84 -15.38 -18.17
C GLY A 198 13.69 -16.17 -17.16
N LYS A 199 14.96 -15.80 -16.98
CA LYS A 199 15.85 -16.45 -16.02
C LYS A 199 15.65 -15.86 -14.61
N PRO A 200 15.23 -16.65 -13.59
CA PRO A 200 15.12 -16.17 -12.22
C PRO A 200 16.51 -16.02 -11.58
N VAL A 201 16.72 -14.88 -10.92
CA VAL A 201 17.91 -14.55 -10.15
C VAL A 201 17.48 -14.26 -8.72
N LEU A 202 17.91 -15.07 -7.75
CA LEU A 202 17.68 -14.80 -6.33
C LEU A 202 18.46 -13.55 -5.93
N THR A 203 17.74 -12.48 -5.60
CA THR A 203 18.37 -11.22 -5.14
C THR A 203 18.54 -11.18 -3.63
N ASN A 204 17.58 -11.75 -2.90
CA ASN A 204 17.59 -11.78 -1.44
C ASN A 204 16.94 -13.07 -0.92
N ASP A 205 17.53 -13.60 0.14
CA ASP A 205 16.93 -14.52 1.10
C ASP A 205 17.02 -13.85 2.46
N SER A 206 15.89 -13.48 3.06
CA SER A 206 15.89 -12.51 4.16
C SER A 206 14.90 -12.83 5.26
N ARG A 207 15.25 -12.41 6.48
CA ARG A 207 14.34 -12.27 7.61
C ARG A 207 14.00 -10.80 7.80
N VAL A 208 12.73 -10.50 8.01
CA VAL A 208 12.24 -9.13 8.11
C VAL A 208 11.33 -8.96 9.31
N ASP A 209 11.63 -7.98 10.15
CA ASP A 209 10.79 -7.50 11.23
C ASP A 209 10.14 -6.18 10.81
N PHE A 210 8.83 -6.11 11.00
CA PHE A 210 8.04 -4.90 10.74
C PHE A 210 7.31 -4.44 11.98
N GLN A 211 7.17 -3.15 12.13
CA GLN A 211 6.32 -2.53 13.13
C GLN A 211 5.62 -1.32 12.55
N MET A 212 4.35 -1.18 12.89
CA MET A 212 3.56 0.02 12.62
C MET A 212 3.24 0.75 13.94
N PRO A 213 4.12 1.66 14.38
CA PRO A 213 3.87 2.46 15.58
C PRO A 213 2.57 3.25 15.52
N TRP A 214 2.06 3.49 14.31
CA TRP A 214 0.75 4.07 14.03
C TRP A 214 -0.40 3.41 14.80
N TYR A 215 -0.30 2.08 15.01
CA TYR A 215 -1.33 1.25 15.66
C TYR A 215 -0.96 0.85 17.10
N LEU A 216 0.18 1.28 17.60
CA LEU A 216 0.62 0.99 18.96
C LEU A 216 0.27 2.14 19.92
N PRO A 217 0.07 1.85 21.22
CA PRO A 217 -0.02 2.90 22.22
C PRO A 217 1.21 3.82 22.15
N LYS A 218 0.99 5.12 22.26
CA LYS A 218 2.10 6.09 22.31
C LYS A 218 3.00 5.79 23.49
N SER A 219 4.23 5.39 23.23
CA SER A 219 5.29 5.24 24.22
C SER A 219 6.48 6.11 23.83
N GLY A 220 6.79 7.12 24.63
CA GLY A 220 8.04 7.87 24.57
C GLY A 220 8.26 8.62 23.23
N ASN A 221 9.26 8.19 22.45
CA ASN A 221 9.79 8.90 21.29
C ASN A 221 9.13 8.58 19.95
N ASN A 222 7.88 8.11 19.91
CA ASN A 222 7.14 7.87 18.66
C ASN A 222 6.65 9.19 18.03
N ASP A 223 7.56 10.09 17.74
CA ASP A 223 7.29 11.41 17.16
C ASP A 223 6.92 11.28 15.67
N GLY A 224 5.72 10.74 15.40
CA GLY A 224 5.17 10.62 14.05
C GLY A 224 5.69 9.43 13.23
N MET A 225 6.46 8.52 13.80
CA MET A 225 6.86 7.30 13.10
C MET A 225 5.65 6.39 12.87
N TYR A 226 5.34 6.11 11.60
CA TYR A 226 4.19 5.27 11.27
C TYR A 226 4.59 3.86 10.82
N TRP A 227 5.82 3.65 10.32
CA TRP A 227 6.31 2.35 9.89
C TRP A 227 7.81 2.20 10.17
N ALA A 228 8.20 1.04 10.70
CA ALA A 228 9.58 0.65 10.91
C ALA A 228 9.84 -0.75 10.33
N THR A 229 11.02 -0.92 9.75
CA THR A 229 11.45 -2.18 9.13
C THR A 229 12.88 -2.48 9.51
N ARG A 230 13.17 -3.75 9.79
CA ARG A 230 14.52 -4.30 9.93
C ARG A 230 14.60 -5.56 9.09
N MET A 231 15.51 -5.60 8.12
CA MET A 231 15.73 -6.74 7.23
C MET A 231 17.19 -7.18 7.34
N ILE A 232 17.40 -8.48 7.44
CA ILE A 232 18.71 -9.12 7.45
C ILE A 232 18.73 -10.18 6.35
N ASN A 233 19.72 -10.15 5.49
CA ASN A 233 19.92 -11.11 4.42
C ASN A 233 20.69 -12.34 4.94
N ASP A 234 20.10 -13.52 4.77
CA ASP A 234 20.73 -14.82 5.01
C ASP A 234 21.38 -15.35 3.72
N GLY A 235 20.99 -14.82 2.56
CA GLY A 235 21.49 -15.21 1.25
C GLY A 235 21.08 -14.23 0.12
N PRO A 236 21.58 -14.43 -1.10
CA PRO A 236 22.61 -15.39 -1.52
C PRO A 236 23.99 -15.12 -0.85
N PRO A 237 24.97 -16.01 -0.95
CA PRO A 237 26.24 -15.90 -0.18
C PRO A 237 26.95 -14.57 -0.31
N LEU A 238 26.88 -13.92 -1.47
CA LEU A 238 27.47 -12.60 -1.71
C LEU A 238 26.83 -11.51 -0.83
N ARG A 239 25.58 -11.69 -0.41
CA ARG A 239 24.79 -10.70 0.34
C ARG A 239 24.48 -11.14 1.78
N ALA A 240 24.89 -12.34 2.16
CA ALA A 240 24.66 -12.85 3.51
C ALA A 240 25.25 -11.90 4.56
N GLY A 241 24.45 -11.57 5.58
CA GLY A 241 24.79 -10.62 6.64
C GLY A 241 24.56 -9.14 6.29
N GLU A 242 24.20 -8.80 5.05
CA GLU A 242 23.75 -7.43 4.76
C GLU A 242 22.47 -7.15 5.52
N GLY A 243 22.30 -5.91 5.98
CA GLY A 243 21.09 -5.49 6.66
C GLY A 243 20.65 -4.09 6.31
N ILE A 244 19.36 -3.83 6.46
CA ILE A 244 18.77 -2.50 6.36
C ILE A 244 17.78 -2.30 7.50
N VAL A 245 17.77 -1.09 8.06
CA VAL A 245 16.73 -0.58 8.95
C VAL A 245 16.15 0.69 8.33
N GLY A 246 14.82 0.77 8.27
CA GLY A 246 14.08 1.96 7.87
C GLY A 246 13.14 2.40 8.98
N ARG A 247 12.99 3.71 9.16
CA ARG A 247 12.04 4.35 10.06
C ARG A 247 11.32 5.44 9.27
N GLU A 248 10.09 5.13 8.86
CA GLU A 248 9.26 6.05 8.10
C GLU A 248 8.45 6.93 9.04
N ASN A 249 8.46 8.22 8.81
CA ASN A 249 7.79 9.23 9.62
C ASN A 249 6.76 9.99 8.80
N VAL A 250 5.65 10.41 9.42
CA VAL A 250 4.66 11.26 8.75
C VAL A 250 5.28 12.57 8.27
N ASP A 251 6.23 13.11 9.04
CA ASP A 251 7.15 14.14 8.59
C ASP A 251 8.30 13.48 7.83
N ALA A 252 8.22 13.49 6.51
CA ALA A 252 9.17 12.79 5.65
C ALA A 252 10.63 13.24 5.85
N ASP A 253 10.89 14.43 6.39
CA ASP A 253 12.25 14.90 6.69
C ASP A 253 12.84 14.20 7.93
N LYS A 254 12.01 13.58 8.76
CA LYS A 254 12.41 12.73 9.89
C LYS A 254 12.59 11.25 9.50
N THR A 255 12.21 10.86 8.29
CA THR A 255 12.46 9.51 7.77
C THR A 255 13.96 9.24 7.71
N VAL A 256 14.38 8.06 8.17
CA VAL A 256 15.79 7.68 8.21
C VAL A 256 15.98 6.21 7.95
N SER A 257 17.03 5.86 7.21
CA SER A 257 17.41 4.48 6.97
C SER A 257 18.92 4.28 7.17
N TRP A 258 19.26 3.07 7.61
CA TRP A 258 20.63 2.63 7.76
C TRP A 258 20.83 1.31 7.02
N THR A 259 22.02 1.10 6.51
CA THR A 259 22.43 -0.18 5.94
C THR A 259 23.72 -0.65 6.59
N TYR A 260 23.85 -1.97 6.75
CA TYR A 260 25.07 -2.65 7.17
C TYR A 260 25.62 -3.48 6.01
N LEU A 261 26.91 -3.33 5.74
CA LEU A 261 27.62 -4.06 4.70
C LEU A 261 28.73 -4.89 5.37
N PRO A 262 28.64 -6.24 5.39
CA PRO A 262 29.60 -7.12 6.07
C PRO A 262 31.04 -6.94 5.61
N GLY A 263 31.25 -6.77 4.31
CA GLY A 263 32.59 -6.53 3.74
C GLY A 263 33.26 -5.25 4.23
N GLN A 264 32.49 -4.28 4.73
CA GLN A 264 32.99 -3.03 5.30
C GLN A 264 32.91 -3.01 6.84
N ARG A 265 32.20 -3.95 7.44
CA ARG A 265 31.89 -4.02 8.89
C ARG A 265 31.38 -2.70 9.46
N ARG A 266 30.55 -1.99 8.68
CA ARG A 266 30.09 -0.63 9.00
C ARG A 266 28.60 -0.47 8.76
N VAL A 267 27.94 0.18 9.71
CA VAL A 267 26.62 0.75 9.53
C VAL A 267 26.77 2.13 8.89
N ARG A 268 25.98 2.41 7.88
CA ARG A 268 25.91 3.71 7.20
C ARG A 268 24.48 4.21 7.17
N ARG A 269 24.27 5.46 7.52
CA ARG A 269 23.01 6.14 7.24
C ARG A 269 22.90 6.37 5.74
N LEU A 270 21.74 6.06 5.16
CA LEU A 270 21.46 6.35 3.76
C LEU A 270 21.04 7.82 3.63
N PRO A 271 21.73 8.63 2.81
CA PRO A 271 21.43 10.07 2.71
C PRO A 271 20.09 10.35 2.02
N ASN A 272 19.69 9.50 1.07
CA ASN A 272 18.46 9.60 0.31
C ASN A 272 17.75 8.26 0.31
N SER A 273 16.96 7.98 1.36
CA SER A 273 16.15 6.77 1.47
C SER A 273 14.71 7.04 1.01
N CYS A 274 14.55 7.59 -0.18
CA CYS A 274 13.23 7.92 -0.71
C CYS A 274 13.18 7.85 -2.24
N CYS A 275 11.97 7.88 -2.69
CA CYS A 275 11.59 8.22 -4.05
C CYS A 275 12.19 7.23 -5.07
N ASP A 276 12.71 7.69 -6.18
CA ASP A 276 13.32 6.90 -7.25
C ASP A 276 14.75 6.40 -6.95
N THR A 277 15.25 6.58 -5.72
CA THR A 277 16.53 6.00 -5.31
C THR A 277 16.41 4.48 -5.19
N PRO A 278 17.32 3.70 -5.82
CA PRO A 278 17.35 2.25 -5.66
C PRO A 278 17.51 1.83 -4.20
N THR A 279 16.66 0.89 -3.73
CA THR A 279 16.70 0.43 -2.33
C THR A 279 17.57 -0.81 -2.13
N PRO A 280 18.47 -0.83 -1.13
CA PRO A 280 19.20 -2.05 -0.76
C PRO A 280 18.31 -3.22 -0.37
N ALA A 281 17.08 -2.94 0.11
CA ALA A 281 16.11 -3.98 0.48
C ALA A 281 15.74 -4.92 -0.68
N THR A 282 15.94 -4.49 -1.92
CA THR A 282 15.66 -5.28 -3.13
C THR A 282 16.90 -5.43 -4.02
N ALA A 283 18.09 -5.37 -3.44
CA ALA A 283 19.35 -5.37 -4.19
C ALA A 283 19.47 -4.23 -5.23
N GLY A 284 18.76 -3.13 -5.01
CA GLY A 284 18.76 -1.99 -5.93
C GLY A 284 17.88 -2.17 -7.18
N VAL A 285 17.08 -3.24 -7.26
CA VAL A 285 16.21 -3.51 -8.41
C VAL A 285 14.96 -2.63 -8.40
N MET A 286 14.39 -2.39 -7.23
CA MET A 286 13.29 -1.43 -7.03
C MET A 286 13.82 -0.11 -6.47
N SER A 287 13.07 0.96 -6.67
CA SER A 287 13.23 2.19 -5.91
C SER A 287 12.45 2.13 -4.58
N PHE A 288 12.79 3.05 -3.65
CA PHE A 288 12.12 3.10 -2.34
C PHE A 288 10.60 3.27 -2.47
N ASP A 289 10.15 4.06 -3.42
CA ASP A 289 8.72 4.36 -3.60
C ASP A 289 7.94 3.34 -4.45
N GLU A 290 8.59 2.27 -4.91
CA GLU A 290 7.94 1.15 -5.60
C GLU A 290 7.51 0.02 -4.65
N LEU A 291 8.03 0.01 -3.41
CA LEU A 291 7.67 -1.02 -2.43
C LEU A 291 6.16 -1.00 -2.15
N PHE A 292 5.52 -2.17 -2.21
CA PHE A 292 4.07 -2.34 -1.99
C PHE A 292 3.21 -1.40 -2.86
N VAL A 293 3.62 -1.20 -4.12
CA VAL A 293 3.05 -0.31 -5.14
C VAL A 293 3.39 1.17 -4.89
N PHE A 294 3.29 1.63 -3.65
CA PHE A 294 3.77 2.95 -3.25
C PHE A 294 4.19 2.98 -1.77
N THR A 295 5.35 3.56 -1.50
CA THR A 295 5.83 3.82 -0.13
C THR A 295 6.65 5.11 -0.11
N GLY A 296 6.56 5.91 0.95
CA GLY A 296 7.45 7.05 1.19
C GLY A 296 6.83 8.41 0.96
N ARG A 297 7.62 9.35 0.48
CA ARG A 297 7.31 10.78 0.43
C ARG A 297 6.18 11.12 -0.55
N THR A 298 5.25 11.93 -0.08
CA THR A 298 4.14 12.43 -0.91
C THR A 298 4.44 13.75 -1.61
N ASP A 299 5.51 14.47 -1.24
CA ASP A 299 5.86 15.81 -1.74
C ASP A 299 6.44 15.85 -3.15
N ARG A 300 6.68 14.70 -3.78
CA ARG A 300 7.22 14.63 -5.14
C ARG A 300 6.15 14.81 -6.21
N PHE A 301 4.89 14.57 -5.86
CA PHE A 301 3.80 14.52 -6.81
C PHE A 301 2.62 15.36 -6.35
N ASP A 302 1.90 15.90 -7.34
CA ASP A 302 0.56 16.43 -7.15
C ASP A 302 -0.42 15.26 -7.26
N TRP A 303 -1.22 15.06 -6.22
CA TRP A 303 -2.10 13.91 -6.05
C TRP A 303 -3.55 14.27 -6.36
N LYS A 304 -4.15 13.61 -7.33
CA LYS A 304 -5.53 13.81 -7.73
C LYS A 304 -6.37 12.59 -7.41
N LEU A 305 -7.44 12.77 -6.64
CA LEU A 305 -8.49 11.76 -6.47
C LEU A 305 -9.41 11.80 -7.69
N VAL A 306 -9.35 10.75 -8.53
CA VAL A 306 -10.16 10.67 -9.77
C VAL A 306 -11.58 10.22 -9.45
N GLY A 307 -11.73 9.31 -8.48
CA GLY A 307 -13.00 8.72 -8.08
C GLY A 307 -12.91 7.21 -7.93
N LYS A 308 -14.06 6.55 -7.88
CA LYS A 308 -14.14 5.09 -7.77
C LYS A 308 -14.39 4.42 -9.12
N LYS A 309 -13.88 3.19 -9.26
CA LYS A 309 -14.18 2.28 -10.37
C LYS A 309 -14.39 0.87 -9.85
N GLU A 310 -15.12 0.05 -10.58
CA GLU A 310 -15.16 -1.40 -10.38
C GLU A 310 -14.12 -2.02 -11.31
N LEU A 311 -13.07 -2.65 -10.75
CA LEU A 311 -12.00 -3.27 -11.51
C LEU A 311 -11.74 -4.69 -11.01
N TYR A 312 -11.31 -5.56 -11.93
CA TYR A 312 -10.69 -6.82 -11.55
C TYR A 312 -9.32 -6.54 -10.96
N ILE A 313 -9.13 -6.97 -9.72
CA ILE A 313 -7.89 -6.81 -8.98
C ILE A 313 -7.45 -8.15 -8.38
N PRO A 314 -6.15 -8.38 -8.14
CA PRO A 314 -5.73 -9.48 -7.29
C PRO A 314 -6.35 -9.33 -5.89
N TYR A 315 -7.04 -10.38 -5.40
CA TYR A 315 -7.65 -10.37 -4.08
C TYR A 315 -7.78 -11.79 -3.53
N ASN A 316 -7.71 -11.98 -2.21
CA ASN A 316 -7.78 -13.28 -1.56
C ASN A 316 -6.83 -14.32 -2.18
N SER A 317 -5.65 -13.90 -2.64
CA SER A 317 -4.68 -14.73 -3.36
C SER A 317 -3.88 -15.64 -2.42
N ASN A 318 -4.56 -16.31 -1.47
CA ASN A 318 -3.91 -17.13 -0.44
C ASN A 318 -3.12 -18.34 -1.00
N LYS A 319 -3.32 -18.69 -2.25
CA LYS A 319 -2.47 -19.67 -2.96
C LYS A 319 -0.98 -19.34 -2.91
N VAL A 320 -0.60 -18.05 -2.83
CA VAL A 320 0.82 -17.65 -2.71
C VAL A 320 1.48 -18.16 -1.41
N PHE A 321 0.69 -18.39 -0.35
CA PHE A 321 1.18 -19.03 0.88
C PHE A 321 1.23 -20.55 0.77
N THR A 322 0.38 -21.16 -0.06
CA THR A 322 0.27 -22.61 -0.18
C THR A 322 1.26 -23.22 -1.17
N ALA A 323 1.88 -22.41 -2.03
CA ALA A 323 2.93 -22.84 -2.95
C ALA A 323 4.11 -23.49 -2.20
N ASN A 324 4.68 -24.57 -2.77
CA ASN A 324 5.73 -25.34 -2.12
C ASN A 324 7.13 -24.82 -2.44
N ALA A 325 7.32 -24.30 -3.64
CA ALA A 325 8.60 -23.79 -4.09
C ALA A 325 8.42 -22.44 -4.81
N PRO A 326 9.45 -21.58 -4.83
CA PRO A 326 9.40 -20.33 -5.59
C PRO A 326 9.04 -20.53 -7.07
N THR A 327 9.46 -21.63 -7.67
CA THR A 327 9.16 -22.00 -9.06
C THR A 327 7.67 -22.16 -9.34
N ASP A 328 6.86 -22.44 -8.33
CA ASP A 328 5.40 -22.53 -8.50
C ASP A 328 4.76 -21.15 -8.75
N LEU A 329 5.45 -20.09 -8.32
CA LEU A 329 5.02 -18.70 -8.44
C LEU A 329 5.65 -17.99 -9.64
N LEU A 330 6.87 -18.38 -10.03
CA LEU A 330 7.67 -17.65 -11.01
C LEU A 330 7.40 -18.14 -12.43
N GLY A 331 6.72 -17.32 -13.22
CA GLY A 331 6.63 -17.51 -14.67
C GLY A 331 7.79 -16.82 -15.40
N GLN A 332 7.89 -17.06 -16.70
CA GLN A 332 8.96 -16.50 -17.53
C GLN A 332 8.93 -14.97 -17.58
N HIS A 333 7.75 -14.37 -17.73
CA HIS A 333 7.59 -12.92 -17.94
C HIS A 333 6.68 -12.23 -16.93
N HIS A 334 6.06 -13.00 -16.04
CA HIS A 334 5.14 -12.52 -15.01
C HIS A 334 4.94 -13.61 -13.96
N LEU A 335 4.29 -13.29 -12.83
CA LEU A 335 3.83 -14.31 -11.90
C LEU A 335 2.98 -15.35 -12.63
N ASN A 336 3.07 -16.61 -12.17
CA ASN A 336 2.19 -17.66 -12.64
C ASN A 336 0.72 -17.24 -12.42
N PRO A 337 -0.09 -17.06 -13.47
CA PRO A 337 -1.48 -16.60 -13.33
C PRO A 337 -2.34 -17.55 -12.49
N ASP A 338 -2.05 -18.85 -12.51
CA ASP A 338 -2.82 -19.89 -11.80
C ASP A 338 -2.80 -19.74 -10.27
N VAL A 339 -1.85 -18.96 -9.74
CA VAL A 339 -1.75 -18.70 -8.29
C VAL A 339 -2.40 -17.39 -7.87
N ILE A 340 -2.82 -16.58 -8.84
CA ILE A 340 -3.45 -15.28 -8.58
C ILE A 340 -4.96 -15.40 -8.71
N ARG A 341 -5.65 -15.04 -7.66
CA ARG A 341 -7.10 -14.93 -7.66
C ARG A 341 -7.48 -13.50 -8.04
N TRP A 342 -8.27 -13.34 -9.10
CA TRP A 342 -8.81 -12.06 -9.54
C TRP A 342 -10.28 -11.95 -9.17
N GLU A 343 -10.66 -10.85 -8.52
CA GLU A 343 -12.04 -10.56 -8.12
C GLU A 343 -12.43 -9.15 -8.56
N LEU A 344 -13.72 -8.93 -8.81
CA LEU A 344 -14.25 -7.60 -9.10
C LEU A 344 -14.45 -6.84 -7.80
N HIS A 345 -13.73 -5.73 -7.62
CA HIS A 345 -13.83 -4.85 -6.45
C HIS A 345 -13.98 -3.39 -6.86
N ARG A 346 -14.52 -2.57 -5.95
CA ARG A 346 -14.44 -1.11 -6.08
C ARG A 346 -13.07 -0.66 -5.65
N VAL A 347 -12.48 0.20 -6.44
CA VAL A 347 -11.18 0.81 -6.15
C VAL A 347 -11.26 2.32 -6.24
N TRP A 348 -10.54 3.01 -5.37
CA TRP A 348 -10.22 4.41 -5.55
C TRP A 348 -9.11 4.54 -6.58
N VAL A 349 -9.29 5.44 -7.54
CA VAL A 349 -8.28 5.77 -8.55
C VAL A 349 -7.61 7.06 -8.14
N VAL A 350 -6.28 7.01 -7.95
CA VAL A 350 -5.44 8.14 -7.58
C VAL A 350 -4.38 8.36 -8.64
N GLU A 351 -4.36 9.54 -9.23
CA GLU A 351 -3.30 9.97 -10.16
C GLU A 351 -2.26 10.79 -9.41
N ALA A 352 -0.99 10.54 -9.72
CA ALA A 352 0.15 11.30 -9.24
C ALA A 352 0.91 11.88 -10.45
N SER A 353 1.01 13.19 -10.53
CA SER A 353 1.80 13.90 -11.54
C SER A 353 2.99 14.55 -10.88
N LEU A 354 4.16 14.48 -11.52
CA LEU A 354 5.38 15.08 -10.96
C LEU A 354 5.15 16.57 -10.68
N ALA A 355 5.35 16.96 -9.43
CA ALA A 355 5.10 18.34 -8.97
C ALA A 355 6.15 19.32 -9.58
N PRO A 356 5.78 20.58 -9.82
CA PRO A 356 6.68 21.59 -10.36
C PRO A 356 7.97 21.72 -9.52
N GLY A 357 9.12 21.73 -10.20
CA GLY A 357 10.44 21.85 -9.54
C GLY A 357 10.94 20.58 -8.85
N LYS A 358 10.17 19.52 -8.81
CA LYS A 358 10.60 18.21 -8.27
C LYS A 358 11.24 17.37 -9.38
N ARG A 359 12.02 16.35 -8.96
CA ARG A 359 12.68 15.41 -9.87
C ARG A 359 12.28 13.99 -9.51
N HIS A 360 11.97 13.19 -10.53
CA HIS A 360 11.69 11.78 -10.46
C HIS A 360 11.85 11.15 -11.84
N VAL A 361 12.27 9.88 -11.92
CA VAL A 361 12.41 9.16 -13.21
C VAL A 361 11.04 8.91 -13.87
N MET A 362 9.96 8.86 -13.08
CA MET A 362 8.60 8.74 -13.57
C MET A 362 7.89 10.09 -13.52
N SER A 363 7.25 10.48 -14.62
CA SER A 363 6.53 11.76 -14.74
C SER A 363 5.10 11.69 -14.21
N LYS A 364 4.49 10.50 -14.31
CA LYS A 364 3.11 10.24 -13.88
C LYS A 364 2.98 8.82 -13.34
N SER A 365 2.06 8.64 -12.41
CA SER A 365 1.62 7.31 -11.95
C SER A 365 0.11 7.30 -11.75
N THR A 366 -0.50 6.13 -11.89
CA THR A 366 -1.89 5.86 -11.53
C THR A 366 -1.91 4.72 -10.54
N TYR A 367 -2.60 4.87 -9.42
CA TYR A 367 -2.72 3.87 -8.37
C TYR A 367 -4.18 3.48 -8.18
N TYR A 368 -4.40 2.19 -7.97
CA TYR A 368 -5.72 1.60 -7.73
C TYR A 368 -5.75 1.04 -6.30
N LEU A 369 -6.45 1.75 -5.42
CA LEU A 369 -6.56 1.41 -4.01
C LEU A 369 -7.87 0.68 -3.77
N ASP A 370 -7.80 -0.54 -3.27
CA ASP A 370 -8.99 -1.28 -2.85
C ASP A 370 -9.77 -0.50 -1.78
N GLU A 371 -11.08 -0.32 -1.97
CA GLU A 371 -11.88 0.51 -1.06
C GLU A 371 -12.04 -0.11 0.33
N ASP A 372 -12.01 -1.45 0.43
CA ASP A 372 -12.21 -2.17 1.69
C ASP A 372 -10.99 -2.13 2.60
N THR A 373 -9.78 -2.09 2.04
CA THR A 373 -8.53 -2.25 2.77
C THR A 373 -7.56 -1.08 2.66
N TRP A 374 -7.78 -0.19 1.70
CA TRP A 374 -6.84 0.87 1.29
C TRP A 374 -5.51 0.37 0.74
N ASN A 375 -5.39 -0.93 0.45
CA ASN A 375 -4.22 -1.45 -0.24
C ASN A 375 -4.16 -0.90 -1.67
N ALA A 376 -3.04 -0.31 -2.08
CA ALA A 376 -2.75 -0.11 -3.49
C ALA A 376 -2.43 -1.49 -4.09
N VAL A 377 -3.34 -2.01 -4.88
CA VAL A 377 -3.25 -3.38 -5.41
C VAL A 377 -2.61 -3.42 -6.79
N LEU A 378 -2.82 -2.37 -7.57
CA LEU A 378 -2.23 -2.15 -8.89
C LEU A 378 -1.69 -0.72 -9.00
N GLY A 379 -0.67 -0.53 -9.83
CA GLY A 379 -0.14 0.78 -10.16
C GLY A 379 0.48 0.80 -11.55
N GLU A 380 0.48 1.94 -12.17
CA GLU A 380 1.04 2.19 -13.48
C GLU A 380 1.99 3.38 -13.40
N ARG A 381 3.19 3.23 -13.95
CA ARG A 381 4.19 4.29 -13.97
C ARG A 381 4.59 4.64 -15.39
N TYR A 382 4.61 5.92 -15.65
CA TYR A 382 4.90 6.50 -16.97
C TYR A 382 6.20 7.31 -16.91
N ASP A 383 7.06 7.11 -17.89
CA ASP A 383 8.31 7.85 -18.03
C ASP A 383 8.09 9.31 -18.46
N ALA A 384 9.18 10.04 -18.66
CA ALA A 384 9.13 11.44 -19.09
C ALA A 384 8.54 11.64 -20.49
N GLN A 385 8.50 10.60 -21.32
CA GLN A 385 7.91 10.59 -22.66
C GLN A 385 6.42 10.21 -22.64
N GLY A 386 5.88 9.89 -21.44
CA GLY A 386 4.50 9.45 -21.29
C GLY A 386 4.27 7.99 -21.68
N GLN A 387 5.34 7.20 -21.89
CA GLN A 387 5.25 5.78 -22.15
C GLN A 387 5.08 5.02 -20.83
N MET A 388 4.16 4.05 -20.79
CA MET A 388 4.02 3.18 -19.62
C MET A 388 5.28 2.31 -19.47
N ALA A 389 6.07 2.60 -18.46
CA ALA A 389 7.33 1.92 -18.20
C ALA A 389 7.15 0.70 -17.29
N LYS A 390 6.34 0.83 -16.24
CA LYS A 390 6.15 -0.24 -15.24
C LYS A 390 4.69 -0.44 -14.89
N VAL A 391 4.33 -1.70 -14.67
CA VAL A 391 3.07 -2.13 -14.02
C VAL A 391 3.43 -2.69 -12.65
N LEU A 392 3.00 -2.01 -11.59
CA LEU A 392 3.19 -2.41 -10.21
C LEU A 392 1.99 -3.24 -9.75
N TRP A 393 2.24 -4.20 -8.87
CA TRP A 393 1.20 -5.09 -8.36
C TRP A 393 1.52 -5.62 -6.97
N THR A 394 0.46 -6.01 -6.25
CA THR A 394 0.55 -6.78 -5.01
C THR A 394 -0.47 -7.92 -5.03
N THR A 395 -0.24 -8.95 -4.21
CA THR A 395 -1.21 -10.02 -3.98
C THR A 395 -1.78 -9.91 -2.58
N PRO A 396 -2.98 -9.33 -2.40
CA PRO A 396 -3.66 -9.31 -1.11
C PRO A 396 -4.08 -10.71 -0.70
N VAL A 397 -3.86 -11.03 0.58
CA VAL A 397 -4.22 -12.29 1.21
C VAL A 397 -5.01 -12.04 2.47
N VAL A 398 -5.97 -12.89 2.78
CA VAL A 398 -6.72 -12.81 4.03
C VAL A 398 -5.97 -13.53 5.14
N LEU A 399 -5.82 -12.85 6.29
CA LEU A 399 -5.22 -13.37 7.53
C LEU A 399 -6.29 -13.32 8.63
N PRO A 400 -7.07 -14.40 8.83
CA PRO A 400 -8.17 -14.40 9.80
C PRO A 400 -7.71 -14.22 11.25
N ASP A 401 -6.50 -14.67 11.56
CA ASP A 401 -5.86 -14.59 12.88
C ASP A 401 -5.39 -13.16 13.22
N LEU A 402 -5.26 -12.27 12.22
CA LEU A 402 -4.83 -10.90 12.42
C LEU A 402 -5.93 -9.93 12.91
N PRO A 403 -7.23 -10.00 12.65
CA PRO A 403 -7.99 -10.11 11.42
C PRO A 403 -7.62 -9.04 10.39
N GLY A 404 -7.46 -9.41 9.14
CA GLY A 404 -7.07 -8.44 8.11
C GLY A 404 -6.88 -9.05 6.73
N VAL A 405 -6.88 -8.18 5.73
CA VAL A 405 -6.38 -8.47 4.39
C VAL A 405 -5.13 -7.65 4.18
N VAL A 406 -4.01 -8.33 3.95
CA VAL A 406 -2.70 -7.69 3.83
C VAL A 406 -2.09 -7.97 2.47
N THR A 407 -1.32 -7.02 1.96
CA THR A 407 -0.48 -7.23 0.78
C THR A 407 0.81 -7.89 1.20
N VAL A 408 1.15 -8.99 0.56
CA VAL A 408 2.38 -9.76 0.84
C VAL A 408 3.31 -9.77 -0.36
N THR A 409 3.15 -10.68 -1.29
CA THR A 409 3.97 -10.71 -2.50
C THR A 409 3.67 -9.48 -3.36
N HIS A 410 4.69 -8.78 -3.78
CA HIS A 410 4.60 -7.55 -4.55
C HIS A 410 5.70 -7.46 -5.60
N GLY A 411 5.54 -6.60 -6.58
CA GLY A 411 6.56 -6.42 -7.59
C GLY A 411 6.16 -5.46 -8.71
N PHE A 412 6.90 -5.55 -9.79
CA PHE A 412 6.60 -4.82 -11.02
C PHE A 412 6.94 -5.64 -12.25
N TYR A 413 6.25 -5.37 -13.33
CA TYR A 413 6.60 -5.76 -14.68
C TYR A 413 7.18 -4.54 -15.40
N ASP A 414 8.42 -4.62 -15.87
CA ASP A 414 9.05 -3.58 -16.68
C ASP A 414 8.70 -3.83 -18.13
N LEU A 415 7.84 -2.97 -18.67
CA LEU A 415 7.35 -3.10 -20.04
C LEU A 415 8.40 -2.72 -21.09
N LEU A 416 9.42 -1.95 -20.69
CA LEU A 416 10.48 -1.48 -21.59
C LEU A 416 11.56 -2.55 -21.77
N SER A 417 12.07 -3.08 -20.67
CA SER A 417 13.12 -4.11 -20.69
C SER A 417 12.59 -5.53 -20.84
N GLY A 418 11.35 -5.79 -20.43
CA GLY A 418 10.78 -7.15 -20.35
C GLY A 418 11.21 -7.94 -19.10
N ALA A 419 12.06 -7.38 -18.24
CA ALA A 419 12.39 -7.95 -16.96
C ALA A 419 11.25 -7.71 -15.94
N TRP A 420 11.20 -8.47 -14.87
CA TRP A 420 10.25 -8.25 -13.79
C TRP A 420 10.83 -8.66 -12.45
N PHE A 421 10.27 -8.10 -11.38
CA PHE A 421 10.73 -8.34 -10.02
C PHE A 421 9.56 -8.79 -9.15
N THR A 422 9.84 -9.70 -8.22
CA THR A 422 8.93 -10.07 -7.14
C THR A 422 9.65 -10.11 -5.81
N GLY A 423 9.07 -9.42 -4.83
CA GLY A 423 9.45 -9.44 -3.42
C GLY A 423 8.48 -10.27 -2.59
N ASP A 424 8.88 -10.54 -1.35
CA ASP A 424 8.10 -11.22 -0.33
C ASP A 424 7.49 -12.56 -0.81
N VAL A 425 8.35 -13.40 -1.42
CA VAL A 425 8.01 -14.77 -1.84
C VAL A 425 8.18 -15.71 -0.65
N PHE A 426 7.08 -16.29 -0.19
CA PHE A 426 7.03 -17.19 0.97
C PHE A 426 7.17 -18.67 0.62
N ALA A 427 6.97 -19.02 -0.64
CA ALA A 427 7.06 -20.41 -1.12
C ALA A 427 8.42 -21.02 -0.75
N GLY A 428 8.41 -22.17 -0.09
CA GLY A 428 9.60 -22.83 0.42
C GLY A 428 10.10 -22.33 1.79
N LYS A 429 9.48 -21.32 2.38
CA LYS A 429 9.80 -20.88 3.75
C LYS A 429 8.96 -21.66 4.76
N SER A 430 9.60 -22.04 5.87
CA SER A 430 8.92 -22.70 7.01
C SER A 430 8.15 -21.70 7.87
N GLU A 431 8.64 -20.47 8.00
CA GLU A 431 8.00 -19.37 8.68
C GLU A 431 7.56 -18.33 7.64
N GLN A 432 6.29 -17.97 7.69
CA GLN A 432 5.70 -17.01 6.76
C GLN A 432 5.42 -15.69 7.51
N TYR A 433 4.17 -15.22 7.50
CA TYR A 433 3.75 -14.00 8.16
C TYR A 433 3.35 -14.32 9.61
N ARG A 434 4.21 -14.00 10.57
CA ARG A 434 3.98 -14.24 11.99
C ARG A 434 3.62 -12.95 12.70
N ILE A 435 2.51 -12.93 13.40
CA ILE A 435 2.09 -11.80 14.22
C ILE A 435 2.96 -11.77 15.48
N MET A 436 3.52 -10.60 15.79
CA MET A 436 4.46 -10.42 16.88
C MET A 436 3.91 -9.45 17.94
N PRO A 437 4.27 -9.62 19.22
CA PRO A 437 4.19 -8.52 20.18
C PRO A 437 4.98 -7.30 19.71
N ALA A 438 4.65 -6.12 20.22
CA ALA A 438 5.40 -4.92 19.90
C ALA A 438 6.89 -5.08 20.21
N TYR A 439 7.72 -4.79 19.21
CA TYR A 439 9.16 -4.79 19.36
C TYR A 439 9.63 -3.59 20.19
N LYS A 440 10.79 -3.72 20.83
CA LYS A 440 11.49 -2.58 21.43
C LYS A 440 12.02 -1.65 20.33
N ASP A 441 12.00 -0.35 20.55
CA ASP A 441 12.51 0.65 19.59
C ASP A 441 13.97 0.39 19.17
N SER A 442 14.77 -0.20 20.06
CA SER A 442 16.16 -0.57 19.80
C SER A 442 16.33 -1.58 18.63
N VAL A 443 15.30 -2.35 18.28
CA VAL A 443 15.32 -3.28 17.15
C VAL A 443 15.45 -2.51 15.83
N PHE A 444 14.86 -1.34 15.74
CA PHE A 444 14.83 -0.52 14.52
C PHE A 444 15.84 0.63 14.56
N THR A 445 17.09 0.31 14.91
CA THR A 445 18.20 1.27 14.96
C THR A 445 19.39 0.77 14.13
N GLY A 446 20.28 1.69 13.75
CA GLY A 446 21.54 1.31 13.10
C GLY A 446 22.38 0.37 13.96
N ASP A 447 22.38 0.54 15.29
CA ASP A 447 23.14 -0.30 16.20
C ASP A 447 22.67 -1.76 16.22
N SER A 448 21.36 -1.98 15.99
CA SER A 448 20.82 -3.35 15.89
C SER A 448 21.41 -4.13 14.71
N LEU A 449 21.75 -3.44 13.61
CA LEU A 449 22.42 -4.05 12.46
C LEU A 449 23.86 -4.45 12.79
N ALA A 450 24.59 -3.62 13.54
CA ALA A 450 25.97 -3.91 13.91
C ALA A 450 26.08 -5.16 14.80
N SER A 451 25.14 -5.34 15.73
CA SER A 451 25.12 -6.49 16.64
C SER A 451 24.89 -7.84 15.94
N GLU A 452 24.15 -7.86 14.84
CA GLU A 452 23.92 -9.06 14.02
C GLU A 452 25.10 -9.39 13.09
N GLY A 453 25.77 -8.36 12.57
CA GLY A 453 26.88 -8.53 11.63
C GLY A 453 28.20 -9.03 12.25
N VAL A 454 28.23 -9.19 13.56
CA VAL A 454 29.41 -9.70 14.32
C VAL A 454 29.31 -11.21 14.59
N ARG A 455 28.22 -11.88 14.21
CA ARG A 455 28.02 -13.32 14.41
C ARG A 455 28.47 -14.16 13.24
#